data_5b87ce53914aeb20e4060a69af3666f4
#
_entry.id   5b87ce53914aeb20e4060a69af3666f4
#
_cell.length_a   1.000
_cell.length_b   1.000
_cell.length_c   1.000
_cell.angle_alpha   90.00
_cell.angle_beta   90.00
_cell.angle_gamma   90.00
#
_symmetry.space_group_name_H-M   'P 1'
#
loop_
_entity.id
_entity.type
_entity.pdbx_description
1 polymer ?
#
loop_
_entity_poly.entity_id
_entity_poly.type
_entity_poly.pdbx_seq_one_letter_code
_entity_poly.pdbx_strand_id
1 'polypeptide(L)'
;DSFKVAHELKYKYGMNPITCTFAPCIYTDTGKNNLINWINTGFSNYNFTMDGKIHRLFTRLCIDHLLHPFQTWIMGQKAFPNKFAKMMKIPLVIYGENPREYDQGTKSAFYDENVIRELHTRDKNDELFIAGIPLEKLKKDLSLSDAEVEPYIPMTTEDYDKEGIKCITYSYYHDWHQQGNYYYVR
;
A
#
# COMPACT_ATOMS: atom_id res chain seq x y z
N ASP A 1 11.12 -7.60 -4.16
CA ASP A 1 10.31 -8.35 -3.18
C ASP A 1 8.95 -8.73 -3.78
N SER A 2 8.08 -7.80 -4.11
CA SER A 2 6.73 -8.07 -4.65
C SER A 2 6.74 -8.93 -5.93
N PHE A 3 7.79 -8.81 -6.76
CA PHE A 3 7.95 -9.66 -7.95
C PHE A 3 8.07 -11.14 -7.57
N LYS A 4 8.98 -11.47 -6.64
CA LYS A 4 9.14 -12.85 -6.15
C LYS A 4 7.81 -13.40 -5.62
N VAL A 5 7.12 -12.61 -4.80
CA VAL A 5 5.84 -13.01 -4.22
C VAL A 5 4.83 -13.35 -5.32
N ALA A 6 4.60 -12.44 -6.26
CA ALA A 6 3.65 -12.69 -7.35
C ALA A 6 4.06 -13.90 -8.22
N HIS A 7 5.36 -14.06 -8.48
CA HIS A 7 5.87 -15.19 -9.24
C HIS A 7 5.66 -16.51 -8.50
N GLU A 8 5.98 -16.59 -7.20
CA GLU A 8 5.74 -17.80 -6.42
C GLU A 8 4.24 -18.09 -6.28
N LEU A 9 3.40 -17.09 -6.06
CA LEU A 9 1.94 -17.27 -6.03
C LEU A 9 1.43 -17.92 -7.32
N LYS A 10 1.92 -17.47 -8.46
CA LYS A 10 1.50 -18.01 -9.77
C LYS A 10 2.07 -19.39 -10.04
N TYR A 11 3.38 -19.54 -9.97
CA TYR A 11 4.05 -20.73 -10.51
C TYR A 11 4.26 -21.84 -9.47
N LYS A 12 4.28 -21.51 -8.19
CA LYS A 12 4.43 -22.50 -7.12
C LYS A 12 3.08 -22.89 -6.51
N TYR A 13 2.15 -21.92 -6.37
CA TYR A 13 0.86 -22.15 -5.73
C TYR A 13 -0.31 -22.20 -6.72
N GLY A 14 -0.09 -22.00 -8.00
CA GLY A 14 -1.12 -22.09 -9.05
C GLY A 14 -2.19 -20.99 -8.96
N MET A 15 -1.90 -19.90 -8.27
CA MET A 15 -2.80 -18.74 -8.17
C MET A 15 -2.70 -17.88 -9.42
N ASN A 16 -3.66 -16.97 -9.59
CA ASN A 16 -3.63 -15.98 -10.67
C ASN A 16 -3.66 -14.56 -10.08
N PRO A 17 -2.54 -14.07 -9.55
CA PRO A 17 -2.49 -12.78 -8.89
C PRO A 17 -2.65 -11.64 -9.91
N ILE A 18 -3.47 -10.66 -9.54
CA ILE A 18 -3.50 -9.34 -10.15
C ILE A 18 -2.61 -8.46 -9.29
N THR A 19 -1.68 -7.75 -9.90
CA THR A 19 -0.80 -6.84 -9.18
C THR A 19 -1.35 -5.42 -9.21
N CYS A 20 -1.23 -4.70 -8.11
CA CYS A 20 -1.59 -3.30 -8.06
C CYS A 20 -0.41 -2.48 -7.53
N THR A 21 -0.20 -1.34 -8.14
CA THR A 21 0.89 -0.43 -7.81
C THR A 21 0.32 0.95 -7.48
N PHE A 22 0.65 1.46 -6.31
CA PHE A 22 0.46 2.87 -6.01
C PHE A 22 1.73 3.61 -6.45
N ALA A 23 1.63 4.43 -7.48
CA ALA A 23 2.79 5.02 -8.14
C ALA A 23 3.67 5.82 -7.18
N PRO A 24 4.99 5.76 -7.30
CA PRO A 24 5.88 6.59 -6.50
C PRO A 24 5.77 8.06 -6.91
N CYS A 25 6.17 8.95 -6.00
CA CYS A 25 6.18 10.40 -6.24
C CYS A 25 7.07 10.79 -7.42
N ILE A 26 8.20 10.13 -7.55
CA ILE A 26 9.22 10.34 -8.60
C ILE A 26 9.76 8.99 -9.02
N TYR A 27 9.80 8.75 -10.32
CA TYR A 27 10.48 7.59 -10.88
C TYR A 27 11.95 7.91 -11.14
N THR A 28 12.84 7.07 -10.60
CA THR A 28 14.23 7.00 -11.11
C THR A 28 14.24 6.18 -12.40
N ASP A 29 15.29 6.30 -13.19
CA ASP A 29 15.43 5.49 -14.43
C ASP A 29 15.40 3.99 -14.11
N THR A 30 16.08 3.56 -13.06
CA THR A 30 16.04 2.17 -12.59
C THR A 30 14.63 1.76 -12.18
N GLY A 31 13.93 2.58 -11.40
CA GLY A 31 12.56 2.31 -10.97
C GLY A 31 11.58 2.21 -12.13
N LYS A 32 11.75 3.08 -13.14
CA LYS A 32 10.95 3.04 -14.38
C LYS A 32 11.22 1.77 -15.18
N ASN A 33 12.47 1.39 -15.35
CA ASN A 33 12.86 0.16 -16.03
C ASN A 33 12.31 -1.07 -15.30
N ASN A 34 12.37 -1.08 -13.97
CA ASN A 34 11.81 -2.17 -13.16
C ASN A 34 10.29 -2.29 -13.34
N LEU A 35 9.55 -1.17 -13.41
CA LEU A 35 8.12 -1.19 -13.68
C LEU A 35 7.81 -1.72 -15.09
N ILE A 36 8.57 -1.31 -16.11
CA ILE A 36 8.42 -1.81 -17.47
C ILE A 36 8.71 -3.32 -17.53
N ASN A 37 9.79 -3.76 -16.90
CA ASN A 37 10.13 -5.18 -16.82
C ASN A 37 9.01 -5.97 -16.13
N TRP A 38 8.47 -5.42 -15.03
CA TRP A 38 7.33 -6.01 -14.33
C TRP A 38 6.11 -6.19 -15.24
N ILE A 39 5.73 -5.16 -15.98
CA ILE A 39 4.60 -5.21 -16.93
C ILE A 39 4.86 -6.27 -18.00
N ASN A 40 6.09 -6.38 -18.51
CA ASN A 40 6.48 -7.32 -19.55
C ASN A 40 6.53 -8.79 -19.08
N THR A 41 6.47 -9.07 -17.77
CA THR A 41 6.40 -10.44 -17.25
C THR A 41 5.06 -11.14 -17.48
N GLY A 42 4.05 -10.41 -17.97
CA GLY A 42 2.73 -10.97 -18.29
C GLY A 42 1.78 -11.07 -17.10
N PHE A 43 2.07 -10.43 -15.99
CA PHE A 43 1.09 -10.21 -14.92
C PHE A 43 0.15 -9.08 -15.27
N SER A 44 -1.14 -9.26 -14.99
CA SER A 44 -2.07 -8.13 -15.01
C SER A 44 -1.66 -7.14 -13.93
N ASN A 45 -1.43 -5.88 -14.32
CA ASN A 45 -1.01 -4.83 -13.38
C ASN A 45 -1.92 -3.61 -13.49
N TYR A 46 -2.37 -3.13 -12.35
CA TYR A 46 -3.07 -1.86 -12.22
C TYR A 46 -2.17 -0.84 -11.53
N ASN A 47 -1.84 0.22 -12.24
CA ASN A 47 -1.02 1.30 -11.72
C ASN A 47 -1.89 2.52 -11.45
N PHE A 48 -2.03 2.88 -10.18
CA PHE A 48 -2.73 4.09 -9.77
C PHE A 48 -1.74 5.24 -9.62
N THR A 49 -1.94 6.28 -10.41
CA THR A 49 -1.17 7.53 -10.32
C THR A 49 -2.06 8.62 -9.74
N MET A 50 -1.66 9.17 -8.59
CA MET A 50 -2.39 10.23 -7.91
C MET A 50 -2.36 11.54 -8.69
N ASP A 51 -3.29 12.46 -8.37
CA ASP A 51 -3.17 13.84 -8.82
C ASP A 51 -1.85 14.44 -8.35
N GLY A 52 -1.00 14.79 -9.32
CA GLY A 52 0.35 15.26 -9.03
C GLY A 52 0.39 16.64 -8.35
N LYS A 53 -0.67 17.46 -8.43
CA LYS A 53 -0.75 18.73 -7.70
C LYS A 53 -1.03 18.48 -6.23
N ILE A 54 -2.03 17.65 -5.94
CA ILE A 54 -2.43 17.29 -4.58
C ILE A 54 -1.31 16.53 -3.89
N HIS A 55 -0.71 15.56 -4.58
CA HIS A 55 0.37 14.77 -3.97
C HIS A 55 1.61 15.61 -3.66
N ARG A 56 2.00 16.55 -4.54
CA ARG A 56 3.09 17.50 -4.24
C ARG A 56 2.76 18.41 -3.07
N LEU A 57 1.53 18.90 -2.98
CA LEU A 57 1.06 19.69 -1.85
C LEU A 57 1.19 18.92 -0.54
N PHE A 58 0.67 17.70 -0.49
CA PHE A 58 0.76 16.85 0.70
C PHE A 58 2.19 16.46 1.05
N THR A 59 3.01 16.14 0.05
CA THR A 59 4.43 15.87 0.26
C THR A 59 5.16 17.06 0.89
N ARG A 60 4.87 18.28 0.42
CA ARG A 60 5.42 19.51 1.01
C ARG A 60 4.97 19.69 2.46
N LEU A 61 3.68 19.54 2.74
CA LEU A 61 3.16 19.63 4.11
C LEU A 61 3.81 18.58 5.03
N CYS A 62 4.05 17.36 4.53
CA CYS A 62 4.76 16.33 5.28
C CYS A 62 6.20 16.73 5.59
N ILE A 63 6.92 17.35 4.65
CA ILE A 63 8.28 17.86 4.90
C ILE A 63 8.22 18.97 5.96
N ASP A 64 7.32 19.93 5.79
CA ASP A 64 7.23 21.10 6.66
C ASP A 64 6.83 20.75 8.11
N HIS A 65 5.96 19.75 8.31
CA HIS A 65 5.40 19.40 9.62
C HIS A 65 6.00 18.14 10.24
N LEU A 66 6.43 17.16 9.44
CA LEU A 66 6.89 15.84 9.90
C LEU A 66 8.38 15.59 9.62
N LEU A 67 9.04 16.50 8.90
CA LEU A 67 10.44 16.39 8.49
C LEU A 67 10.75 15.18 7.59
N HIS A 68 9.72 14.59 6.95
CA HIS A 68 9.90 13.53 5.97
C HIS A 68 8.77 13.53 4.92
N PRO A 69 9.02 13.15 3.65
CA PRO A 69 8.08 13.31 2.55
C PRO A 69 7.07 12.17 2.36
N PHE A 70 7.22 11.04 3.08
CA PHE A 70 6.64 9.77 2.65
C PHE A 70 5.28 9.42 3.24
N GLN A 71 4.78 10.14 4.27
CA GLN A 71 3.56 9.75 4.97
C GLN A 71 2.38 9.51 4.02
N THR A 72 2.10 10.47 3.14
CA THR A 72 0.94 10.36 2.24
C THR A 72 1.10 9.26 1.20
N TRP A 73 2.31 9.04 0.72
CA TRP A 73 2.58 7.92 -0.18
C TRP A 73 2.37 6.58 0.53
N ILE A 74 2.83 6.43 1.77
CA ILE A 74 2.62 5.24 2.61
C ILE A 74 1.12 5.03 2.88
N MET A 75 0.38 6.10 3.19
CA MET A 75 -1.08 6.03 3.38
C MET A 75 -1.76 5.47 2.13
N GLY A 76 -1.43 6.00 0.95
CA GLY A 76 -1.97 5.51 -0.31
C GLY A 76 -1.59 4.05 -0.61
N GLN A 77 -0.35 3.67 -0.35
CA GLN A 77 0.11 2.29 -0.49
C GLN A 77 -0.70 1.31 0.37
N LYS A 78 -1.05 1.71 1.58
CA LYS A 78 -1.86 0.89 2.49
C LYS A 78 -3.35 0.89 2.14
N ALA A 79 -3.88 2.01 1.70
CA ALA A 79 -5.30 2.16 1.39
C ALA A 79 -5.70 1.56 0.04
N PHE A 80 -4.89 1.77 -0.99
CA PHE A 80 -5.27 1.46 -2.37
C PHE A 80 -5.49 -0.03 -2.65
N PRO A 81 -4.64 -0.98 -2.22
CA PRO A 81 -4.84 -2.39 -2.52
C PRO A 81 -6.18 -2.95 -2.02
N ASN A 82 -6.61 -2.56 -0.84
CA ASN A 82 -7.89 -3.02 -0.27
C ASN A 82 -9.08 -2.42 -1.03
N LYS A 83 -9.03 -1.14 -1.39
CA LYS A 83 -10.05 -0.49 -2.21
C LYS A 83 -10.13 -1.09 -3.61
N PHE A 84 -8.97 -1.38 -4.19
CA PHE A 84 -8.90 -2.05 -5.46
C PHE A 84 -9.49 -3.48 -5.39
N ALA A 85 -9.17 -4.22 -4.34
CA ALA A 85 -9.74 -5.54 -4.07
C ALA A 85 -11.27 -5.48 -3.94
N LYS A 86 -11.81 -4.50 -3.21
CA LYS A 86 -13.26 -4.23 -3.14
C LYS A 86 -13.86 -4.00 -4.52
N MET A 87 -13.27 -3.11 -5.32
CA MET A 87 -13.74 -2.76 -6.66
C MET A 87 -13.75 -3.97 -7.61
N MET A 88 -12.72 -4.81 -7.51
CA MET A 88 -12.56 -6.00 -8.36
C MET A 88 -13.20 -7.26 -7.78
N LYS A 89 -13.80 -7.18 -6.60
CA LYS A 89 -14.37 -8.31 -5.85
C LYS A 89 -13.36 -9.44 -5.61
N ILE A 90 -12.14 -9.06 -5.26
CA ILE A 90 -11.05 -9.98 -4.95
C ILE A 90 -10.98 -10.15 -3.43
N PRO A 91 -11.14 -11.37 -2.90
CA PRO A 91 -11.24 -11.57 -1.46
C PRO A 91 -9.90 -11.59 -0.72
N LEU A 92 -8.77 -11.59 -1.44
CA LEU A 92 -7.44 -11.75 -0.83
C LEU A 92 -6.46 -10.72 -1.34
N VAL A 93 -5.86 -9.97 -0.43
CA VAL A 93 -4.75 -9.04 -0.68
C VAL A 93 -3.49 -9.57 -0.02
N ILE A 94 -2.42 -9.69 -0.79
CA ILE A 94 -1.12 -10.17 -0.30
C ILE A 94 -0.08 -9.07 -0.48
N TYR A 95 0.48 -8.61 0.64
CA TYR A 95 1.59 -7.67 0.62
C TYR A 95 2.92 -8.41 0.47
N GLY A 96 3.72 -7.96 -0.50
CA GLY A 96 5.06 -8.46 -0.76
C GLY A 96 6.13 -7.71 0.03
N GLU A 97 5.85 -7.37 1.26
CA GLU A 97 6.75 -6.68 2.18
C GLU A 97 6.92 -7.50 3.45
N ASN A 98 8.00 -7.24 4.16
CA ASN A 98 8.20 -7.76 5.49
C ASN A 98 8.10 -6.61 6.49
N PRO A 99 6.99 -6.48 7.22
CA PRO A 99 6.82 -5.41 8.20
C PRO A 99 7.92 -5.38 9.28
N ARG A 100 8.56 -6.51 9.56
CA ARG A 100 9.69 -6.61 10.52
C ARG A 100 10.91 -5.79 10.11
N GLU A 101 11.04 -5.42 8.84
CA GLU A 101 12.14 -4.59 8.37
C GLU A 101 12.00 -3.14 8.82
N TYR A 102 10.78 -2.72 9.15
CA TYR A 102 10.46 -1.36 9.55
C TYR A 102 10.18 -1.23 11.06
N ASP A 103 10.06 -2.35 11.77
CA ASP A 103 9.68 -2.39 13.17
C ASP A 103 10.90 -2.58 14.06
N GLN A 104 11.34 -1.50 14.69
CA GLN A 104 12.47 -1.48 15.60
C GLN A 104 12.05 -1.87 17.04
N GLY A 105 11.54 -3.08 17.23
CA GLY A 105 11.54 -3.62 18.59
C GLY A 105 10.23 -4.02 19.22
N THR A 106 9.16 -4.08 18.52
CA THR A 106 7.94 -4.71 19.02
C THR A 106 8.04 -6.22 18.84
N LYS A 107 8.15 -6.91 19.98
CA LYS A 107 8.17 -8.37 20.10
C LYS A 107 6.77 -8.92 19.91
N SER A 108 6.16 -8.91 18.78
CA SER A 108 4.87 -9.54 18.79
C SER A 108 4.57 -10.30 17.54
N ALA A 109 3.77 -11.17 17.75
CA ALA A 109 2.79 -11.87 16.95
C ALA A 109 2.19 -11.02 15.78
N PHE A 110 2.96 -10.09 15.24
CA PHE A 110 2.61 -8.93 14.47
C PHE A 110 2.07 -9.21 13.09
N TYR A 111 1.79 -10.43 12.74
CA TYR A 111 1.57 -10.69 11.35
C TYR A 111 0.42 -11.65 11.12
N ASP A 112 -0.41 -11.86 12.15
CA ASP A 112 -1.69 -12.49 11.94
C ASP A 112 -2.63 -11.56 11.14
N GLU A 113 -3.67 -12.12 10.58
CA GLU A 113 -4.63 -11.41 9.74
C GLU A 113 -5.26 -10.21 10.46
N ASN A 114 -5.42 -10.25 11.79
CA ASN A 114 -6.05 -9.19 12.57
C ASN A 114 -5.15 -7.96 12.66
N VAL A 115 -3.88 -8.15 12.93
CA VAL A 115 -2.91 -7.04 13.00
C VAL A 115 -2.74 -6.39 11.64
N ILE A 116 -2.65 -7.18 10.57
CA ILE A 116 -2.56 -6.63 9.22
C ILE A 116 -3.84 -5.87 8.87
N ARG A 117 -5.01 -6.39 9.25
CA ARG A 117 -6.29 -5.71 9.09
C ARG A 117 -6.28 -4.35 9.80
N GLU A 118 -5.90 -4.28 11.06
CA GLU A 118 -5.81 -3.03 11.84
C GLU A 118 -4.84 -2.02 11.23
N LEU A 119 -3.71 -2.47 10.69
CA LEU A 119 -2.74 -1.60 10.03
C LEU A 119 -3.22 -0.98 8.70
N HIS A 120 -4.24 -1.58 8.07
CA HIS A 120 -4.71 -1.20 6.73
C HIS A 120 -6.16 -0.73 6.70
N THR A 121 -6.82 -0.69 7.86
CA THR A 121 -8.18 -0.17 8.03
C THR A 121 -8.20 0.96 9.08
N ARG A 122 -9.34 1.55 9.27
CA ARG A 122 -9.61 2.56 10.30
C ARG A 122 -10.99 2.34 10.91
N ASP A 123 -11.21 2.82 12.10
CA ASP A 123 -12.56 2.93 12.62
C ASP A 123 -13.31 4.09 11.95
N LYS A 124 -14.61 3.96 11.84
CA LYS A 124 -15.45 4.96 11.15
C LYS A 124 -15.35 6.35 11.77
N ASN A 125 -15.15 6.40 13.09
CA ASN A 125 -15.10 7.65 13.85
C ASN A 125 -13.69 8.16 14.10
N ASP A 126 -12.66 7.49 13.53
CA ASP A 126 -11.29 7.94 13.67
C ASP A 126 -11.10 9.30 13.00
N GLU A 127 -10.50 10.22 13.74
CA GLU A 127 -10.03 11.46 13.16
C GLU A 127 -8.81 11.19 12.27
N LEU A 128 -8.92 11.61 11.03
CA LEU A 128 -7.85 11.40 10.05
C LEU A 128 -6.93 12.62 9.99
N PHE A 129 -5.64 12.34 9.81
CA PHE A 129 -4.59 13.34 9.72
C PHE A 129 -3.76 13.16 8.46
N ILE A 130 -3.42 14.27 7.81
CA ILE A 130 -2.38 14.36 6.78
C ILE A 130 -1.36 15.38 7.25
N ALA A 131 -0.10 14.98 7.30
CA ALA A 131 0.99 15.82 7.79
C ALA A 131 0.77 16.34 9.23
N GLY A 132 0.10 15.57 10.09
CA GLY A 132 -0.26 15.99 11.44
C GLY A 132 -1.42 17.02 11.51
N ILE A 133 -2.05 17.34 10.38
CA ILE A 133 -3.17 18.26 10.29
C ILE A 133 -4.46 17.47 10.17
N PRO A 134 -5.51 17.75 10.96
CA PRO A 134 -6.82 17.13 10.80
C PRO A 134 -7.33 17.26 9.36
N LEU A 135 -7.78 16.14 8.78
CA LEU A 135 -8.18 16.09 7.37
C LEU A 135 -9.29 17.08 7.04
N GLU A 136 -10.31 17.21 7.90
CA GLU A 136 -11.42 18.12 7.66
C GLU A 136 -10.98 19.60 7.69
N LYS A 137 -10.01 19.94 8.53
CA LYS A 137 -9.39 21.25 8.51
C LYS A 137 -8.63 21.49 7.21
N LEU A 138 -7.85 20.52 6.79
CA LEU A 138 -7.05 20.58 5.56
C LEU A 138 -7.95 20.75 4.33
N LYS A 139 -9.04 19.98 4.25
CA LYS A 139 -10.06 20.11 3.19
C LYS A 139 -10.64 21.51 3.12
N LYS A 140 -11.01 22.07 4.28
CA LYS A 140 -11.59 23.40 4.37
C LYS A 140 -10.58 24.48 3.97
N ASP A 141 -9.37 24.45 4.53
CA ASP A 141 -8.36 25.49 4.35
C ASP A 141 -7.82 25.53 2.90
N LEU A 142 -7.78 24.38 2.24
CA LEU A 142 -7.25 24.23 0.89
C LEU A 142 -8.34 23.99 -0.17
N SER A 143 -9.61 24.03 0.22
CA SER A 143 -10.78 23.80 -0.65
C SER A 143 -10.69 22.45 -1.40
N LEU A 144 -10.24 21.39 -0.69
CA LEU A 144 -10.10 20.07 -1.27
C LEU A 144 -11.43 19.30 -1.26
N SER A 145 -11.73 18.64 -2.36
CA SER A 145 -12.87 17.72 -2.48
C SER A 145 -12.59 16.36 -1.83
N ASP A 146 -13.64 15.60 -1.53
CA ASP A 146 -13.51 14.23 -1.05
C ASP A 146 -12.74 13.33 -2.04
N ALA A 147 -12.96 13.51 -3.33
CA ALA A 147 -12.30 12.74 -4.38
C ALA A 147 -10.76 12.94 -4.41
N GLU A 148 -10.29 14.14 -4.08
CA GLU A 148 -8.87 14.45 -4.06
C GLU A 148 -8.14 13.82 -2.87
N VAL A 149 -8.80 13.62 -1.75
CA VAL A 149 -8.22 13.03 -0.54
C VAL A 149 -8.48 11.53 -0.44
N GLU A 150 -9.50 11.03 -1.13
CA GLU A 150 -9.95 9.64 -1.07
C GLU A 150 -8.81 8.61 -1.27
N PRO A 151 -7.85 8.77 -2.20
CA PRO A 151 -6.77 7.81 -2.38
C PRO A 151 -5.90 7.55 -1.16
N TYR A 152 -5.88 8.46 -0.22
CA TYR A 152 -5.05 8.41 0.99
C TYR A 152 -5.78 7.86 2.22
N ILE A 153 -7.10 7.67 2.12
CA ILE A 153 -7.95 7.27 3.25
C ILE A 153 -8.12 5.75 3.26
N PRO A 154 -7.74 5.04 4.34
CA PRO A 154 -8.01 3.60 4.46
C PRO A 154 -9.51 3.29 4.47
N MET A 155 -9.89 2.10 4.03
CA MET A 155 -11.25 1.58 4.22
C MET A 155 -11.59 1.52 5.71
N THR A 156 -12.87 1.66 6.03
CA THR A 156 -13.32 1.37 7.39
C THR A 156 -13.23 -0.13 7.67
N THR A 157 -13.03 -0.47 8.93
CA THR A 157 -13.05 -1.85 9.41
C THR A 157 -14.37 -2.54 9.08
N GLU A 158 -15.48 -1.81 9.23
CA GLU A 158 -16.82 -2.28 8.91
C GLU A 158 -16.97 -2.63 7.42
N ASP A 159 -16.52 -1.73 6.52
CA ASP A 159 -16.57 -1.98 5.08
C ASP A 159 -15.65 -3.14 4.67
N TYR A 160 -14.47 -3.21 5.25
CA TYR A 160 -13.51 -4.27 5.00
C TYR A 160 -14.11 -5.65 5.35
N ASP A 161 -14.70 -5.78 6.53
CA ASP A 161 -15.32 -7.02 7.00
C ASP A 161 -16.53 -7.40 6.16
N LYS A 162 -17.36 -6.42 5.80
CA LYS A 162 -18.53 -6.61 4.95
C LYS A 162 -18.18 -7.16 3.56
N GLU A 163 -17.07 -6.68 3.00
CA GLU A 163 -16.59 -7.17 1.68
C GLU A 163 -15.90 -8.54 1.79
N GLY A 164 -15.63 -9.05 2.99
CA GLY A 164 -14.97 -10.32 3.22
C GLY A 164 -13.51 -10.35 2.72
N ILE A 165 -12.86 -9.19 2.66
CA ILE A 165 -11.48 -9.08 2.23
C ILE A 165 -10.56 -9.60 3.33
N LYS A 166 -9.54 -10.38 2.95
CA LYS A 166 -8.44 -10.78 3.82
C LYS A 166 -7.16 -10.15 3.34
N CYS A 167 -6.41 -9.58 4.26
CA CYS A 167 -5.11 -8.98 3.98
C CYS A 167 -4.03 -9.72 4.76
N ILE A 168 -3.01 -10.19 4.06
CA ILE A 168 -1.91 -10.94 4.66
C ILE A 168 -0.57 -10.42 4.14
N THR A 169 0.50 -10.69 4.90
CA THR A 169 1.87 -10.52 4.41
C THR A 169 2.46 -11.86 4.04
N TYR A 170 3.14 -11.93 2.92
CA TYR A 170 3.79 -13.17 2.47
C TYR A 170 4.86 -13.66 3.45
N SER A 171 5.56 -12.74 4.08
CA SER A 171 6.59 -13.02 5.08
C SER A 171 6.09 -13.68 6.36
N TYR A 172 4.79 -13.72 6.61
CA TYR A 172 4.21 -14.47 7.72
C TYR A 172 4.31 -15.99 7.51
N TYR A 173 4.17 -16.41 6.24
CA TYR A 173 4.14 -17.84 5.88
C TYR A 173 5.48 -18.35 5.37
N HIS A 174 6.41 -17.45 5.03
CA HIS A 174 7.68 -17.78 4.40
C HIS A 174 8.83 -17.03 5.02
N ASP A 175 9.96 -17.69 5.15
CA ASP A 175 11.19 -17.04 5.57
C ASP A 175 11.54 -15.91 4.61
N TRP A 176 11.77 -14.73 5.18
CA TRP A 176 12.08 -13.54 4.42
C TRP A 176 13.57 -13.28 4.42
N HIS A 177 14.17 -13.31 3.26
CA HIS A 177 15.59 -13.05 3.07
C HIS A 177 15.81 -12.08 1.91
N GLN A 178 16.11 -10.82 2.20
CA GLN A 178 16.26 -9.75 1.21
C GLN A 178 17.22 -10.10 0.07
N GLN A 179 18.40 -10.59 0.42
CA GLN A 179 19.41 -10.98 -0.56
C GLN A 179 18.94 -12.16 -1.42
N GLY A 180 18.22 -13.11 -0.83
CA GLY A 180 17.60 -14.22 -1.55
C GLY A 180 16.51 -13.74 -2.50
N ASN A 181 15.68 -12.78 -2.09
CA ASN A 181 14.67 -12.17 -2.95
C ASN A 181 15.32 -11.46 -4.16
N TYR A 182 16.42 -10.76 -3.92
CA TYR A 182 17.18 -10.09 -4.99
C TYR A 182 17.73 -11.10 -6.01
N TYR A 183 18.35 -12.20 -5.55
CA TYR A 183 18.88 -13.23 -6.46
C TYR A 183 17.79 -13.99 -7.21
N TYR A 184 16.62 -14.11 -6.61
CA TYR A 184 15.48 -14.77 -7.26
C TYR A 184 14.95 -14.00 -8.48
N VAL A 185 15.04 -12.67 -8.46
CA VAL A 185 14.47 -11.80 -9.50
C VAL A 185 15.48 -11.26 -10.50
N ARG A 186 16.75 -11.61 -10.35
CA ARG A 186 17.84 -11.22 -11.23
C ARG A 186 17.93 -12.17 -12.42
#